data_dd98796d84b782acf3ec9030b90f4595
#
_entry.id   dd98796d84b782acf3ec9030b90f4595
#
_cell.length_a   1.000
_cell.length_b   1.000
_cell.length_c   1.000
_cell.angle_alpha   90.00
_cell.angle_beta   90.00
_cell.angle_gamma   90.00
#
_symmetry.space_group_name_H-M   'P 1'
#
loop_
_entity.id
_entity.type
_entity.pdbx_description
1 polymer ?
#
loop_
_entity_poly.entity_id
_entity_poly.type
_entity_poly.pdbx_seq_one_letter_code
_entity_poly.pdbx_strand_id
1 'polypeptide(L)'
;GKPAQRETDTMPQWAGSSWYFLRYADPHNNDAFASKEALDYWLPVDWYNGGMEHTTLHLLYSRFWHKFLYDLGLVGQPEPYQKRTSHGMILGENNEKMSKSRGNVVNPDDIVNEYGADTLRTYEMFIGAFELSASWSNDGVKGCRRFLDRVWKLQDMVVDGDEFSSEMETKMHQTIRSEERRVGKEC
;
A
#
# COMPACT_ATOMS: atom_id res chain seq x y z
N GLY A 1 8.62 43.47 20.37
CA GLY A 1 9.43 42.32 19.88
C GLY A 1 10.80 42.81 19.45
N LYS A 2 11.76 41.93 19.35
CA LYS A 2 13.09 42.27 18.80
C LYS A 2 13.00 42.24 17.26
N PRO A 3 13.76 43.09 16.54
CA PRO A 3 13.88 42.97 15.10
C PRO A 3 14.38 41.58 14.73
N ALA A 4 13.75 40.95 13.76
CA ALA A 4 14.14 39.66 13.26
C ALA A 4 14.08 39.67 11.72
N GLN A 5 14.86 38.82 11.10
CA GLN A 5 14.88 38.63 9.66
C GLN A 5 14.16 37.31 9.34
N ARG A 6 13.31 37.29 8.32
CA ARG A 6 12.66 36.07 7.86
C ARG A 6 13.71 35.16 7.22
N GLU A 7 13.64 33.86 7.55
CA GLU A 7 14.40 32.85 6.83
C GLU A 7 14.00 32.85 5.35
N THR A 8 14.97 32.84 4.45
CA THR A 8 14.78 32.91 3.00
C THR A 8 15.09 31.60 2.30
N ASP A 9 15.71 30.66 3.00
CA ASP A 9 15.93 29.32 2.46
C ASP A 9 14.63 28.54 2.33
N THR A 10 14.56 27.68 1.33
CA THR A 10 13.46 26.72 1.23
C THR A 10 13.52 25.74 2.40
N MET A 11 12.35 25.37 2.90
CA MET A 11 12.31 24.31 3.94
C MET A 11 13.01 23.06 3.43
N PRO A 12 13.89 22.43 4.24
CA PRO A 12 14.54 21.19 3.87
C PRO A 12 13.53 20.06 3.73
N GLN A 13 14.00 18.87 3.42
CA GLN A 13 13.21 17.65 3.25
C GLN A 13 12.10 17.50 4.30
N TRP A 14 11.02 16.84 3.94
CA TRP A 14 9.80 16.56 4.70
C TRP A 14 8.77 17.69 4.73
N ALA A 15 9.07 18.91 4.28
CA ALA A 15 8.10 20.00 4.26
C ALA A 15 6.92 19.68 3.34
N GLY A 16 7.18 19.41 2.05
CA GLY A 16 6.14 19.06 1.09
C GLY A 16 5.39 17.78 1.47
N SER A 17 6.11 16.75 1.92
CA SER A 17 5.52 15.48 2.34
C SER A 17 4.72 15.57 3.64
N SER A 18 4.88 16.66 4.41
CA SER A 18 4.15 16.84 5.66
C SER A 18 2.67 17.19 5.49
N TRP A 19 2.26 17.61 4.31
CA TRP A 19 0.88 18.07 4.08
C TRP A 19 0.26 17.64 2.75
N TYR A 20 0.96 16.90 1.90
CA TYR A 20 0.49 16.50 0.56
C TYR A 20 -0.88 15.83 0.57
N PHE A 21 -1.16 15.01 1.58
CA PHE A 21 -2.43 14.28 1.72
C PHE A 21 -3.62 15.22 1.91
N LEU A 22 -3.42 16.40 2.49
CA LEU A 22 -4.44 17.43 2.57
C LEU A 22 -4.74 17.98 1.18
N ARG A 23 -3.69 18.26 0.39
CA ARG A 23 -3.84 18.74 -0.98
C ARG A 23 -4.49 17.72 -1.90
N TYR A 24 -4.30 16.42 -1.64
CA TYR A 24 -4.95 15.35 -2.40
C TYR A 24 -6.47 15.34 -2.25
N ALA A 25 -7.00 15.83 -1.13
CA ALA A 25 -8.43 15.96 -0.92
C ALA A 25 -9.09 16.95 -1.91
N ASP A 26 -8.34 17.96 -2.37
CA ASP A 26 -8.86 19.01 -3.27
C ASP A 26 -7.73 19.57 -4.19
N PRO A 27 -7.25 18.74 -5.15
CA PRO A 27 -6.03 19.04 -5.92
C PRO A 27 -6.17 20.19 -6.90
N HIS A 28 -7.38 20.56 -7.29
CA HIS A 28 -7.66 21.59 -8.28
C HIS A 28 -8.07 22.95 -7.68
N ASN A 29 -8.08 23.07 -6.36
CA ASN A 29 -8.41 24.31 -5.67
C ASN A 29 -7.28 25.34 -5.86
N ASN A 30 -7.62 26.50 -6.42
CA ASN A 30 -6.66 27.58 -6.66
C ASN A 30 -6.70 28.66 -5.57
N ASP A 31 -7.71 28.66 -4.71
CA ASP A 31 -7.94 29.70 -3.70
C ASP A 31 -7.39 29.30 -2.32
N ALA A 32 -7.35 28.00 -2.03
CA ALA A 32 -6.87 27.44 -0.77
C ALA A 32 -6.08 26.15 -1.01
N PHE A 33 -5.37 25.68 0.03
CA PHE A 33 -4.67 24.39 -0.04
C PHE A 33 -5.63 23.19 -0.17
N ALA A 34 -6.84 23.31 0.35
CA ALA A 34 -8.02 22.48 0.12
C ALA A 34 -9.25 23.18 0.70
N SER A 35 -10.43 22.89 0.19
CA SER A 35 -11.69 23.39 0.75
C SER A 35 -12.00 22.71 2.07
N LYS A 36 -12.72 23.43 2.95
CA LYS A 36 -13.13 22.87 4.24
C LYS A 36 -14.03 21.64 4.07
N GLU A 37 -14.93 21.68 3.11
CA GLU A 37 -15.86 20.59 2.79
C GLU A 37 -15.11 19.33 2.38
N ALA A 38 -14.09 19.43 1.54
CA ALA A 38 -13.26 18.30 1.13
C ALA A 38 -12.46 17.74 2.31
N LEU A 39 -11.89 18.60 3.14
CA LEU A 39 -11.15 18.19 4.33
C LEU A 39 -12.05 17.51 5.37
N ASP A 40 -13.23 18.03 5.62
CA ASP A 40 -14.19 17.46 6.57
C ASP A 40 -14.71 16.09 6.09
N TYR A 41 -14.76 15.87 4.76
CA TYR A 41 -15.20 14.60 4.18
C TYR A 41 -14.11 13.53 4.14
N TRP A 42 -12.88 13.89 3.75
CA TRP A 42 -11.81 12.93 3.52
C TRP A 42 -10.89 12.69 4.73
N LEU A 43 -10.97 13.53 5.77
CA LEU A 43 -10.13 13.41 6.95
C LEU A 43 -10.94 13.01 8.19
N PRO A 44 -10.28 12.36 9.16
CA PRO A 44 -8.90 11.86 9.11
C PRO A 44 -8.76 10.72 8.11
N VAL A 45 -7.54 10.52 7.57
CA VAL A 45 -7.26 9.39 6.67
C VAL A 45 -7.55 8.07 7.40
N ASP A 46 -8.42 7.23 6.84
CA ASP A 46 -8.90 6.01 7.51
C ASP A 46 -7.77 5.01 7.74
N TRP A 47 -6.91 4.82 6.73
CA TRP A 47 -5.82 3.87 6.80
C TRP A 47 -4.57 4.38 6.09
N TYR A 48 -3.49 4.54 6.85
CA TYR A 48 -2.22 5.07 6.38
C TYR A 48 -1.11 4.03 6.43
N ASN A 49 -0.60 3.63 5.26
CA ASN A 49 0.44 2.63 5.12
C ASN A 49 1.79 3.28 4.84
N GLY A 50 2.84 2.76 5.46
CA GLY A 50 4.19 3.24 5.20
C GLY A 50 5.25 2.42 5.92
N GLY A 51 6.52 2.64 5.55
CA GLY A 51 7.65 1.99 6.19
C GLY A 51 7.80 2.37 7.66
N MET A 52 8.36 1.47 8.45
CA MET A 52 8.59 1.68 9.89
C MET A 52 9.49 2.89 10.16
N GLU A 53 10.45 3.18 9.29
CA GLU A 53 11.37 4.32 9.38
C GLU A 53 10.65 5.67 9.44
N HIS A 54 9.49 5.78 8.81
CA HIS A 54 8.71 7.01 8.78
C HIS A 54 8.02 7.35 10.10
N THR A 55 8.05 6.47 11.08
CA THR A 55 7.51 6.75 12.43
C THR A 55 8.16 7.97 13.07
N THR A 56 9.46 8.12 12.90
CA THR A 56 10.25 9.23 13.44
C THR A 56 10.61 10.30 12.39
N LEU A 57 10.18 10.12 11.15
CA LEU A 57 10.43 11.04 10.05
C LEU A 57 9.12 11.66 9.57
N HIS A 58 8.57 11.18 8.46
CA HIS A 58 7.38 11.73 7.83
C HIS A 58 6.17 11.80 8.79
N LEU A 59 5.89 10.76 9.57
CA LEU A 59 4.73 10.76 10.47
C LEU A 59 4.86 11.79 11.59
N LEU A 60 6.08 11.99 12.12
CA LEU A 60 6.33 13.00 13.13
C LEU A 60 6.05 14.39 12.57
N TYR A 61 6.61 14.71 11.40
CA TYR A 61 6.47 16.03 10.78
C TYR A 61 5.05 16.30 10.30
N SER A 62 4.40 15.33 9.66
CA SER A 62 3.04 15.49 9.17
C SER A 62 2.03 15.67 10.31
N ARG A 63 2.19 14.95 11.42
CA ARG A 63 1.35 15.16 12.62
C ARG A 63 1.61 16.52 13.27
N PHE A 64 2.86 16.99 13.32
CA PHE A 64 3.18 18.31 13.82
C PHE A 64 2.50 19.41 12.97
N TRP A 65 2.62 19.35 11.64
CA TRP A 65 1.94 20.25 10.72
C TRP A 65 0.42 20.21 10.88
N HIS A 66 -0.14 19.03 10.93
CA HIS A 66 -1.58 18.87 11.06
C HIS A 66 -2.12 19.47 12.37
N LYS A 67 -1.44 19.26 13.49
CA LYS A 67 -1.80 19.87 14.77
C LYS A 67 -1.72 21.39 14.75
N PHE A 68 -0.71 21.93 14.09
CA PHE A 68 -0.60 23.37 13.89
C PHE A 68 -1.76 23.91 13.04
N LEU A 69 -2.12 23.25 11.97
CA LEU A 69 -3.28 23.62 11.13
C LEU A 69 -4.60 23.47 11.92
N TYR A 70 -4.70 22.48 12.79
CA TYR A 70 -5.85 22.32 13.67
C TYR A 70 -5.98 23.49 14.67
N ASP A 71 -4.89 23.90 15.29
CA ASP A 71 -4.86 25.06 16.21
C ASP A 71 -5.26 26.36 15.50
N LEU A 72 -5.02 26.46 14.19
CA LEU A 72 -5.47 27.56 13.35
C LEU A 72 -6.93 27.43 12.86
N GLY A 73 -7.60 26.33 13.14
CA GLY A 73 -8.96 26.04 12.68
C GLY A 73 -9.08 25.71 11.19
N LEU A 74 -7.98 25.34 10.54
CA LEU A 74 -7.91 25.05 9.10
C LEU A 74 -8.24 23.59 8.77
N VAL A 75 -8.19 22.68 9.75
CA VAL A 75 -8.62 21.29 9.64
C VAL A 75 -9.55 20.97 10.82
N GLY A 76 -10.50 20.06 10.60
CA GLY A 76 -11.55 19.76 11.58
C GLY A 76 -11.16 18.74 12.66
N GLN A 77 -10.06 18.00 12.48
CA GLN A 77 -9.66 16.90 13.35
C GLN A 77 -8.24 17.12 13.90
N PRO A 78 -7.95 16.74 15.17
CA PRO A 78 -6.64 16.95 15.78
C PRO A 78 -5.56 15.96 15.31
N GLU A 79 -5.96 14.84 14.70
CA GLU A 79 -5.05 13.80 14.19
C GLU A 79 -5.31 13.54 12.71
N PRO A 80 -4.25 13.42 11.87
CA PRO A 80 -4.41 13.26 10.43
C PRO A 80 -4.81 11.83 10.03
N TYR A 81 -4.49 10.82 10.83
CA TYR A 81 -4.65 9.40 10.51
C TYR A 81 -5.41 8.66 11.60
N GLN A 82 -6.40 7.83 11.23
CA GLN A 82 -7.12 6.97 12.17
C GLN A 82 -6.34 5.70 12.49
N LYS A 83 -5.84 5.04 11.43
CA LYS A 83 -5.10 3.80 11.53
C LYS A 83 -3.81 3.90 10.74
N ARG A 84 -2.73 3.45 11.36
CA ARG A 84 -1.44 3.32 10.69
C ARG A 84 -0.97 1.88 10.72
N THR A 85 -0.54 1.37 9.58
CA THR A 85 0.10 0.05 9.46
C THR A 85 1.50 0.21 8.88
N SER A 86 2.46 -0.45 9.50
CA SER A 86 3.80 -0.60 8.92
C SER A 86 3.82 -1.82 8.03
N HIS A 87 4.20 -1.64 6.77
CA HIS A 87 4.48 -2.79 5.92
C HIS A 87 5.85 -3.39 6.26
N GLY A 88 6.01 -4.69 5.98
CA GLY A 88 7.29 -5.37 6.00
C GLY A 88 8.21 -4.90 4.88
N MET A 89 9.46 -5.28 4.95
CA MET A 89 10.46 -4.97 3.94
C MET A 89 10.65 -6.17 3.02
N ILE A 90 10.66 -5.93 1.70
CA ILE A 90 11.09 -6.94 0.74
C ILE A 90 12.61 -6.92 0.69
N LEU A 91 13.18 -8.05 1.05
CA LEU A 91 14.62 -8.28 1.09
C LEU A 91 15.08 -8.94 -0.21
N GLY A 92 16.36 -8.86 -0.51
CA GLY A 92 16.97 -9.66 -1.57
C GLY A 92 16.94 -11.16 -1.28
N GLU A 93 17.33 -11.99 -2.24
CA GLU A 93 17.26 -13.46 -2.14
C GLU A 93 17.99 -14.05 -0.92
N ASN A 94 19.00 -13.35 -0.40
CA ASN A 94 19.78 -13.80 0.77
C ASN A 94 19.32 -13.18 2.10
N ASN A 95 18.07 -12.74 2.20
CA ASN A 95 17.56 -12.00 3.36
C ASN A 95 18.31 -10.68 3.64
N GLU A 96 19.00 -10.13 2.67
CA GLU A 96 19.70 -8.87 2.80
C GLU A 96 18.86 -7.69 2.29
N LYS A 97 18.99 -6.55 2.94
CA LYS A 97 18.36 -5.33 2.47
C LYS A 97 18.84 -5.00 1.04
N MET A 98 17.89 -4.78 0.14
CA MET A 98 18.18 -4.35 -1.22
C MET A 98 18.88 -2.99 -1.22
N SER A 99 19.94 -2.85 -1.99
CA SER A 99 20.71 -1.62 -2.12
C SER A 99 21.34 -1.53 -3.51
N LYS A 100 21.30 -0.35 -4.12
CA LYS A 100 21.96 -0.09 -5.41
C LYS A 100 23.47 -0.37 -5.35
N SER A 101 24.11 -0.06 -4.22
CA SER A 101 25.54 -0.29 -4.02
C SER A 101 25.91 -1.77 -3.93
N ARG A 102 24.98 -2.64 -3.59
CA ARG A 102 25.16 -4.09 -3.52
C ARG A 102 24.76 -4.82 -4.81
N GLY A 103 24.08 -4.12 -5.72
CA GLY A 103 23.63 -4.71 -6.98
C GLY A 103 22.54 -5.77 -6.82
N ASN A 104 21.84 -5.81 -5.67
CA ASN A 104 20.82 -6.81 -5.35
C ASN A 104 19.38 -6.23 -5.42
N VAL A 105 19.22 -5.09 -6.08
CA VAL A 105 17.90 -4.46 -6.26
C VAL A 105 17.15 -5.19 -7.38
N VAL A 106 15.91 -5.56 -7.10
CA VAL A 106 14.95 -6.01 -8.11
C VAL A 106 14.18 -4.79 -8.61
N ASN A 107 14.26 -4.53 -9.91
CA ASN A 107 13.50 -3.46 -10.53
C ASN A 107 12.11 -4.00 -10.91
N PRO A 108 11.01 -3.40 -10.41
CA PRO A 108 9.66 -3.81 -10.77
C PRO A 108 9.38 -3.78 -12.28
N ASP A 109 9.92 -2.79 -13.00
CA ASP A 109 9.73 -2.66 -14.44
C ASP A 109 10.29 -3.86 -15.22
N ASP A 110 11.42 -4.41 -14.78
CA ASP A 110 12.02 -5.59 -15.42
C ASP A 110 11.11 -6.82 -15.22
N ILE A 111 10.54 -6.99 -14.02
CA ILE A 111 9.59 -8.06 -13.73
C ILE A 111 8.29 -7.89 -14.53
N VAL A 112 7.77 -6.67 -14.62
CA VAL A 112 6.57 -6.36 -15.42
C VAL A 112 6.82 -6.66 -16.91
N ASN A 113 7.97 -6.29 -17.45
CA ASN A 113 8.32 -6.54 -18.84
C ASN A 113 8.52 -8.03 -19.15
N GLU A 114 9.06 -8.80 -18.22
CA GLU A 114 9.34 -10.23 -18.40
C GLU A 114 8.13 -11.12 -18.12
N TYR A 115 7.40 -10.85 -17.04
CA TYR A 115 6.33 -11.72 -16.54
C TYR A 115 4.93 -11.10 -16.55
N GLY A 116 4.82 -9.81 -16.75
CA GLY A 116 3.55 -9.07 -16.71
C GLY A 116 3.22 -8.48 -15.33
N ALA A 117 2.47 -7.38 -15.34
CA ALA A 117 2.08 -6.66 -14.11
C ALA A 117 1.21 -7.52 -13.17
N ASP A 118 0.30 -8.33 -13.72
CA ASP A 118 -0.55 -9.21 -12.92
C ASP A 118 0.26 -10.26 -12.15
N THR A 119 1.35 -10.73 -12.74
CA THR A 119 2.28 -11.68 -12.08
C THR A 119 2.97 -11.02 -10.90
N LEU A 120 3.51 -9.82 -11.06
CA LEU A 120 4.15 -9.06 -9.98
C LEU A 120 3.16 -8.81 -8.85
N ARG A 121 1.98 -8.28 -9.15
CA ARG A 121 0.94 -7.97 -8.14
C ARG A 121 0.47 -9.23 -7.40
N THR A 122 0.29 -10.36 -8.12
CA THR A 122 -0.07 -11.64 -7.50
C THR A 122 1.04 -12.12 -6.57
N TYR A 123 2.29 -11.98 -7.00
CA TYR A 123 3.43 -12.38 -6.19
C TYR A 123 3.58 -11.54 -4.93
N GLU A 124 3.42 -10.22 -5.02
CA GLU A 124 3.47 -9.32 -3.85
C GLU A 124 2.42 -9.67 -2.78
N MET A 125 1.22 -10.08 -3.20
CA MET A 125 0.19 -10.54 -2.27
C MET A 125 0.46 -11.95 -1.72
N PHE A 126 1.17 -12.77 -2.45
CA PHE A 126 1.44 -14.17 -2.10
C PHE A 126 2.68 -14.35 -1.22
N ILE A 127 3.68 -13.46 -1.32
CA ILE A 127 5.00 -13.63 -0.71
C ILE A 127 4.97 -13.73 0.83
N GLY A 128 3.97 -13.13 1.48
CA GLY A 128 3.81 -13.19 2.93
C GLY A 128 2.79 -12.20 3.48
N ALA A 129 2.67 -12.18 4.79
CA ALA A 129 1.82 -11.21 5.48
C ALA A 129 2.37 -9.79 5.28
N PHE A 130 1.47 -8.83 5.06
CA PHE A 130 1.81 -7.45 4.73
C PHE A 130 2.76 -6.77 5.73
N GLU A 131 2.65 -7.11 7.01
CA GLU A 131 3.43 -6.51 8.08
C GLU A 131 4.79 -7.17 8.30
N LEU A 132 5.03 -8.32 7.66
CA LEU A 132 6.26 -9.09 7.83
C LEU A 132 7.22 -8.87 6.67
N SER A 133 8.52 -8.85 6.99
CA SER A 133 9.54 -8.85 5.95
C SER A 133 9.62 -10.21 5.28
N ALA A 134 9.81 -10.21 3.97
CA ALA A 134 9.92 -11.42 3.16
C ALA A 134 11.06 -11.29 2.16
N SER A 135 11.70 -12.42 1.82
CA SER A 135 12.75 -12.46 0.82
C SER A 135 12.16 -12.57 -0.57
N TRP A 136 12.71 -11.82 -1.50
CA TRP A 136 12.42 -11.97 -2.91
C TRP A 136 12.80 -13.37 -3.41
N SER A 137 11.97 -13.95 -4.27
CA SER A 137 12.21 -15.23 -4.92
C SER A 137 11.79 -15.18 -6.39
N ASN A 138 12.76 -15.28 -7.30
CA ASN A 138 12.47 -15.36 -8.72
C ASN A 138 11.65 -16.61 -9.08
N ASP A 139 11.85 -17.72 -8.39
CA ASP A 139 11.06 -18.93 -8.60
C ASP A 139 9.61 -18.76 -8.11
N GLY A 140 9.40 -17.96 -7.07
CA GLY A 140 8.07 -17.58 -6.62
C GLY A 140 7.32 -16.75 -7.68
N VAL A 141 8.00 -15.79 -8.32
CA VAL A 141 7.44 -15.00 -9.44
C VAL A 141 7.03 -15.92 -10.60
N LYS A 142 7.93 -16.83 -11.02
CA LYS A 142 7.63 -17.84 -12.06
C LYS A 142 6.45 -18.73 -11.67
N GLY A 143 6.34 -19.07 -10.37
CA GLY A 143 5.21 -19.83 -9.84
C GLY A 143 3.88 -19.12 -10.01
N CYS A 144 3.84 -17.81 -9.68
CA CYS A 144 2.66 -16.95 -9.89
C CYS A 144 2.32 -16.84 -11.38
N ARG A 145 3.30 -16.66 -12.27
CA ARG A 145 3.05 -16.66 -13.71
C ARG A 145 2.38 -17.94 -14.18
N ARG A 146 2.94 -19.10 -13.82
CA ARG A 146 2.34 -20.42 -14.17
C ARG A 146 0.93 -20.58 -13.62
N PHE A 147 0.67 -20.05 -12.44
CA PHE A 147 -0.68 -20.05 -11.86
C PHE A 147 -1.64 -19.24 -12.73
N LEU A 148 -1.30 -17.99 -13.08
CA LEU A 148 -2.12 -17.14 -13.94
C LEU A 148 -2.36 -17.75 -15.32
N ASP A 149 -1.32 -18.32 -15.92
CA ASP A 149 -1.47 -19.03 -17.23
C ASP A 149 -2.45 -20.20 -17.14
N ARG A 150 -2.47 -20.94 -16.03
CA ARG A 150 -3.46 -22.01 -15.81
C ARG A 150 -4.87 -21.47 -15.62
N VAL A 151 -5.01 -20.39 -14.83
CA VAL A 151 -6.31 -19.74 -14.64
C VAL A 151 -6.85 -19.25 -15.97
N TRP A 152 -5.99 -18.59 -16.78
CA TRP A 152 -6.38 -18.10 -18.11
C TRP A 152 -6.86 -19.22 -19.02
N LYS A 153 -6.21 -20.36 -19.02
CA LYS A 153 -6.61 -21.53 -19.84
C LYS A 153 -7.94 -22.16 -19.42
N LEU A 154 -8.43 -21.90 -18.20
CA LEU A 154 -9.73 -22.44 -17.78
C LEU A 154 -10.88 -21.94 -18.67
N GLN A 155 -10.78 -20.72 -19.22
CA GLN A 155 -11.80 -20.19 -20.14
C GLN A 155 -12.03 -21.09 -21.36
N ASP A 156 -10.98 -21.76 -21.85
CA ASP A 156 -11.04 -22.66 -23.00
C ASP A 156 -11.64 -24.04 -22.62
N MET A 157 -11.78 -24.31 -21.33
CA MET A 157 -12.29 -25.56 -20.78
C MET A 157 -13.72 -25.46 -20.27
N VAL A 158 -14.26 -24.22 -20.17
CA VAL A 158 -15.63 -24.01 -19.73
C VAL A 158 -16.59 -24.51 -20.83
N VAL A 159 -17.56 -25.30 -20.41
CA VAL A 159 -18.64 -25.81 -21.26
C VAL A 159 -19.97 -25.36 -20.68
N ASP A 160 -20.96 -25.21 -21.55
CA ASP A 160 -22.33 -24.94 -21.12
C ASP A 160 -22.90 -26.18 -20.43
N GLY A 161 -23.40 -26.01 -19.21
CA GLY A 161 -24.04 -27.08 -18.44
C GLY A 161 -24.30 -26.65 -17.01
N ASP A 162 -25.39 -27.16 -16.45
CA ASP A 162 -25.82 -26.83 -15.08
C ASP A 162 -25.51 -27.95 -14.08
N GLU A 163 -24.84 -29.02 -14.53
CA GLU A 163 -24.59 -30.19 -13.68
C GLU A 163 -23.13 -30.30 -13.24
N PHE A 164 -22.94 -30.51 -11.96
CA PHE A 164 -21.65 -30.89 -11.38
C PHE A 164 -21.64 -32.40 -11.11
N SER A 165 -20.49 -33.05 -11.30
CA SER A 165 -20.33 -34.38 -10.74
C SER A 165 -20.39 -34.30 -9.20
N SER A 166 -20.91 -35.34 -8.54
CA SER A 166 -21.02 -35.39 -7.07
C SER A 166 -19.66 -35.23 -6.37
N GLU A 167 -18.57 -35.65 -7.01
CA GLU A 167 -17.21 -35.46 -6.53
C GLU A 167 -16.81 -33.96 -6.59
N MET A 168 -17.09 -33.27 -7.70
CA MET A 168 -16.79 -31.85 -7.87
C MET A 168 -17.63 -31.00 -6.94
N GLU A 169 -18.91 -31.31 -6.77
CA GLU A 169 -19.79 -30.63 -5.82
C GLU A 169 -19.27 -30.74 -4.40
N THR A 170 -18.89 -31.93 -3.96
CA THR A 170 -18.30 -32.18 -2.66
C THR A 170 -17.01 -31.35 -2.45
N LYS A 171 -16.14 -31.34 -3.46
CA LYS A 171 -14.89 -30.59 -3.43
C LYS A 171 -15.12 -29.09 -3.36
N MET A 172 -16.07 -28.58 -4.12
CA MET A 172 -16.47 -27.16 -4.11
C MET A 172 -16.95 -26.74 -2.72
N HIS A 173 -17.88 -27.49 -2.12
CA HIS A 173 -18.39 -27.19 -0.77
C HIS A 173 -17.32 -27.30 0.31
N GLN A 174 -16.39 -28.22 0.20
CA GLN A 174 -15.23 -28.30 1.11
C GLN A 174 -14.34 -27.07 1.01
N THR A 175 -14.11 -26.59 -0.21
CA THR A 175 -13.29 -25.40 -0.48
C THR A 175 -13.98 -24.13 0.08
N ILE A 176 -15.26 -23.93 -0.21
CA ILE A 176 -16.05 -22.82 0.33
C ILE A 176 -15.96 -22.80 1.87
N ARG A 177 -16.23 -23.93 2.51
CA ARG A 177 -16.15 -24.03 3.97
C ARG A 177 -14.76 -23.77 4.54
N SER A 178 -13.71 -24.12 3.81
CA SER A 178 -12.33 -23.86 4.18
C SER A 178 -12.03 -22.35 4.14
N GLU A 179 -12.47 -21.66 3.10
CA GLU A 179 -12.27 -20.22 2.95
C GLU A 179 -13.09 -19.41 3.97
N GLU A 180 -14.33 -19.79 4.23
CA GLU A 180 -15.13 -19.15 5.29
C GLU A 180 -14.47 -19.24 6.67
N ARG A 181 -13.83 -20.36 6.99
CA ARG A 181 -13.07 -20.51 8.24
C ARG A 181 -11.82 -19.64 8.28
N ARG A 182 -11.19 -19.40 7.13
CA ARG A 182 -10.01 -18.56 7.01
C ARG A 182 -10.38 -17.10 7.22
N VAL A 183 -11.39 -16.60 6.51
CA VAL A 183 -11.92 -15.24 6.66
C VAL A 183 -12.40 -14.97 8.09
N GLY A 184 -13.09 -15.92 8.73
CA GLY A 184 -13.55 -15.78 10.11
C GLY A 184 -12.46 -15.79 11.19
N LYS A 185 -11.21 -16.11 10.85
CA LYS A 185 -10.06 -16.03 11.77
C LYS A 185 -9.23 -14.76 11.63
N GLU A 186 -9.46 -13.98 10.59
CA GLU A 186 -8.78 -12.73 10.29
C GLU A 186 -9.59 -11.48 10.70
N CYS A 187 -10.78 -11.70 11.30
CA CYS A 187 -11.62 -10.65 11.87
C CYS A 187 -11.44 -10.52 13.39
#